data_390ff9a1fd467c147f31d4f09eb47ec6
#
_entry.id   390ff9a1fd467c147f31d4f09eb47ec6
#
_cell.length_a   1.000
_cell.length_b   1.000
_cell.length_c   1.000
_cell.angle_alpha   90.00
_cell.angle_beta   90.00
_cell.angle_gamma   90.00
#
_symmetry.space_group_name_H-M   'P 1'
#
loop_
_entity.id
_entity.type
_entity.pdbx_description
1 polymer ?
#
loop_
_entity_poly.entity_id
_entity_poly.type
_entity_poly.pdbx_seq_one_letter_code
_entity_poly.pdbx_strand_id
1 'polypeptide(L)' 'MSEYLTIRKLAEKIAKDFQLSVKERTDTILELDAIQYTNLGVDSTKAEKNKVKSDSKHLYKQIKGINETDGKLLLNHLD' A
#
# COMPACT_ATOMS: atom_id res chain seq x y z
N MET A 1 -19.83 -9.85 -13.62
CA MET A 1 -19.30 -10.16 -12.29
C MET A 1 -18.49 -9.00 -11.79
N SER A 2 -18.84 -8.49 -10.64
CA SER A 2 -18.07 -7.38 -10.13
C SER A 2 -16.76 -7.91 -9.53
N GLU A 3 -15.71 -7.29 -9.95
CA GLU A 3 -14.38 -7.63 -9.50
C GLU A 3 -14.00 -6.68 -8.38
N TYR A 4 -13.91 -7.20 -7.18
CA TYR A 4 -13.34 -6.43 -6.10
C TYR A 4 -11.83 -6.53 -6.19
N LEU A 5 -11.22 -5.47 -6.67
CA LEU A 5 -9.78 -5.38 -6.57
C LEU A 5 -9.45 -4.99 -5.14
N THR A 6 -8.83 -5.89 -4.40
CA THR A 6 -8.34 -5.55 -3.08
C THR A 6 -7.24 -4.51 -3.22
N ILE A 7 -6.97 -3.76 -2.16
CA ILE A 7 -5.92 -2.75 -2.18
C ILE A 7 -4.56 -3.39 -2.51
N ARG A 8 -4.35 -4.63 -2.07
CA ARG A 8 -3.12 -5.37 -2.39
C ARG A 8 -2.98 -5.61 -3.88
N LYS A 9 -4.05 -6.04 -4.54
CA LYS A 9 -4.04 -6.28 -5.98
C LYS A 9 -3.88 -5.01 -6.77
N LEU A 10 -4.50 -3.92 -6.34
CA LEU A 10 -4.30 -2.62 -6.96
C LEU A 10 -2.85 -2.19 -6.89
N ALA A 11 -2.22 -2.34 -5.73
CA ALA A 11 -0.81 -2.00 -5.56
C ALA A 11 0.08 -2.84 -6.47
N GLU A 12 -0.19 -4.14 -6.58
CA GLU A 12 0.55 -5.02 -7.46
C GLU A 12 0.42 -4.58 -8.93
N LYS A 13 -0.79 -4.22 -9.33
CA LYS A 13 -1.05 -3.76 -10.69
C LYS A 13 -0.31 -2.46 -10.98
N ILE A 14 -0.33 -1.52 -10.05
CA ILE A 14 0.39 -0.25 -10.18
C ILE A 14 1.89 -0.50 -10.25
N ALA A 15 2.40 -1.38 -9.40
CA ALA A 15 3.82 -1.71 -9.37
C ALA A 15 4.33 -2.27 -10.70
N LYS A 16 3.45 -2.90 -11.46
CA LYS A 16 3.78 -3.50 -12.76
C LYS A 16 3.41 -2.61 -13.94
N ASP A 17 2.90 -1.42 -13.70
CA ASP A 17 2.52 -0.50 -14.76
C ASP A 17 3.76 0.29 -15.22
N PHE A 18 4.43 -0.25 -16.23
CA PHE A 18 5.66 0.35 -16.74
C PHE A 18 5.44 1.60 -17.58
N GLN A 19 4.19 2.00 -17.81
CA GLN A 19 3.88 3.29 -18.40
C GLN A 19 4.09 4.43 -17.39
N LEU A 20 4.06 4.08 -16.10
CA LEU A 20 4.32 5.03 -15.01
C LEU A 20 5.79 4.96 -14.61
N SER A 21 6.35 6.12 -14.25
CA SER A 21 7.71 6.16 -13.73
C SER A 21 7.78 5.49 -12.35
N VAL A 22 8.99 5.21 -11.89
CA VAL A 22 9.19 4.66 -10.55
C VAL A 22 8.57 5.58 -9.49
N LYS A 23 8.78 6.89 -9.63
CA LYS A 23 8.22 7.88 -8.70
C LYS A 23 6.70 7.86 -8.73
N GLU A 24 6.09 7.83 -9.92
CA GLU A 24 4.64 7.81 -10.04
C GLU A 24 4.03 6.55 -9.44
N ARG A 25 4.65 5.40 -9.68
CA ARG A 25 4.19 4.13 -9.09
C ARG A 25 4.27 4.18 -7.57
N THR A 26 5.40 4.65 -7.04
CA THR A 26 5.60 4.75 -5.60
C THR A 26 4.58 5.70 -4.98
N ASP A 27 4.43 6.89 -5.54
CA ASP A 27 3.50 7.90 -5.02
C ASP A 27 2.06 7.39 -5.06
N THR A 28 1.66 6.70 -6.11
CA THR A 28 0.31 6.16 -6.23
C THR A 28 0.03 5.09 -5.19
N ILE A 29 1.00 4.21 -4.94
CA ILE A 29 0.86 3.19 -3.90
C ILE A 29 0.76 3.84 -2.52
N LEU A 30 1.55 4.89 -2.27
CA LEU A 30 1.48 5.63 -1.01
C LEU A 30 0.12 6.31 -0.83
N GLU A 31 -0.48 6.80 -1.91
CA GLU A 31 -1.83 7.36 -1.86
C GLU A 31 -2.86 6.31 -1.45
N LEU A 32 -2.76 5.10 -1.98
CA LEU A 32 -3.64 4.01 -1.58
C LEU A 32 -3.51 3.71 -0.09
N ASP A 33 -2.29 3.72 0.43
CA ASP A 33 -2.04 3.50 1.84
C ASP A 33 -2.67 4.60 2.69
N ALA A 34 -2.51 5.86 2.30
CA ALA A 34 -3.10 6.98 3.01
C ALA A 34 -4.62 6.90 3.03
N ILE A 35 -5.24 6.49 1.93
CA ILE A 35 -6.69 6.35 1.83
C ILE A 35 -7.21 5.32 2.83
N GLN A 36 -6.55 4.18 2.96
CA GLN A 36 -7.02 3.15 3.88
C GLN A 36 -6.88 3.59 5.34
N TYR A 37 -5.84 4.35 5.70
CA TYR A 37 -5.72 4.90 7.04
C TYR A 37 -6.76 5.98 7.32
N THR A 38 -7.07 6.79 6.30
CA THR A 38 -8.11 7.82 6.41
C THR A 38 -9.48 7.19 6.66
N ASN A 39 -9.72 6.01 6.11
CA ASN A 39 -11.00 5.30 6.27
C ASN A 39 -11.14 4.62 7.63
N LEU A 40 -10.07 4.54 8.43
CA LEU A 40 -10.16 4.04 9.79
C LEU A 40 -10.77 5.14 10.67
N GLY A 41 -11.92 4.85 11.30
CA GLY A 41 -12.51 5.77 12.24
C GLY A 41 -11.90 5.63 13.62
N VAL A 42 -12.24 6.55 14.52
CA VAL A 42 -11.79 6.48 15.92
C VAL A 42 -12.36 5.24 16.63
N ASP A 43 -13.47 4.71 16.12
CA ASP A 43 -14.11 3.53 16.68
C ASP A 43 -13.68 2.25 16.00
N SER A 44 -12.63 2.29 15.18
CA SER A 44 -12.14 1.11 14.48
C SER A 44 -11.72 0.04 15.46
N THR A 45 -12.08 -1.20 15.18
CA THR A 45 -11.70 -2.34 16.01
C THR A 45 -10.21 -2.62 15.85
N LYS A 46 -9.66 -3.36 16.81
CA LYS A 46 -8.27 -3.81 16.73
C LYS A 46 -8.05 -4.66 15.49
N ALA A 47 -9.03 -5.49 15.12
CA ALA A 47 -8.96 -6.31 13.92
C ALA A 47 -8.86 -5.46 12.66
N GLU A 48 -9.64 -4.38 12.58
CA GLU A 48 -9.60 -3.46 11.43
C GLU A 48 -8.24 -2.76 11.33
N LYS A 49 -7.71 -2.30 12.47
CA LYS A 49 -6.41 -1.65 12.50
C LYS A 49 -5.29 -2.62 12.10
N ASN A 50 -5.37 -3.85 12.57
CA ASN A 50 -4.39 -4.87 12.22
C ASN A 50 -4.45 -5.23 10.74
N LYS A 51 -5.65 -5.26 10.17
CA LYS A 51 -5.81 -5.52 8.74
C LYS A 51 -5.17 -4.42 7.90
N VAL A 52 -5.40 -3.15 8.27
CA VAL A 52 -4.80 -2.02 7.57
C VAL A 52 -3.28 -2.08 7.68
N LYS A 53 -2.75 -2.38 8.86
CA LYS A 53 -1.30 -2.50 9.05
C LYS A 53 -0.72 -3.61 8.19
N SER A 54 -1.40 -4.75 8.12
CA SER A 54 -0.98 -5.88 7.29
C SER A 54 -0.99 -5.50 5.80
N ASP A 55 -2.03 -4.81 5.36
CA ASP A 55 -2.14 -4.36 3.98
C ASP A 55 -1.05 -3.32 3.66
N SER A 56 -0.78 -2.39 4.59
CA SER A 56 0.31 -1.42 4.44
C SER A 56 1.65 -2.11 4.24
N LYS A 57 1.90 -3.15 5.02
CA LYS A 57 3.15 -3.91 4.90
C LYS A 57 3.28 -4.51 3.50
N HIS A 58 2.19 -5.04 2.96
CA HIS A 58 2.18 -5.59 1.61
C HIS A 58 2.46 -4.50 0.57
N LEU A 59 1.82 -3.34 0.71
CA LEU A 59 2.03 -2.21 -0.19
C LEU A 59 3.48 -1.74 -0.16
N TYR A 60 4.07 -1.66 1.02
CA TYR A 60 5.47 -1.24 1.17
C TYR A 60 6.43 -2.25 0.56
N LYS A 61 6.09 -3.53 0.59
CA LYS A 61 6.87 -4.56 -0.11
C LYS A 61 6.81 -4.37 -1.61
N GLN A 62 5.66 -3.94 -2.14
CA GLN A 62 5.56 -3.60 -3.56
C GLN A 62 6.45 -2.39 -3.89
N ILE A 63 6.46 -1.39 -3.03
CA ILE A 63 7.34 -0.23 -3.21
C ILE A 63 8.80 -0.66 -3.17
N LYS A 64 9.17 -1.57 -2.28
CA LYS A 64 10.53 -2.09 -2.20
C LYS A 64 10.95 -2.76 -3.51
N GLY A 65 10.04 -3.43 -4.18
CA GLY A 65 10.30 -4.02 -5.49
C GLY A 65 10.51 -2.99 -6.60
N ILE A 66 9.96 -1.78 -6.43
CA ILE A 66 10.11 -0.68 -7.38
C ILE A 66 11.30 0.21 -7.01
N ASN A 67 11.38 0.57 -5.73
CA ASN A 67 12.42 1.45 -5.18
C ASN A 67 12.83 0.87 -3.83
N GLU A 68 13.91 0.12 -3.83
CA GLU A 68 14.35 -0.63 -2.66
C GLU A 68 14.63 0.27 -1.46
N THR A 69 15.26 1.42 -1.67
CA THR A 69 15.59 2.35 -0.60
C THR A 69 14.34 2.85 0.11
N ASP A 70 13.38 3.35 -0.65
CA ASP A 70 12.12 3.86 -0.09
C ASP A 70 11.32 2.74 0.58
N GLY A 71 11.27 1.57 -0.03
CA GLY A 71 10.55 0.44 0.54
C GLY A 71 11.13 0.00 1.87
N LYS A 72 12.45 -0.05 1.98
CA LYS A 72 13.11 -0.40 3.24
C LYS A 72 12.82 0.60 4.34
N LEU A 73 12.86 1.89 4.02
CA LEU A 73 12.54 2.93 4.99
C LEU A 73 11.11 2.79 5.51
N LEU A 74 10.16 2.57 4.60
CA LEU A 74 8.76 2.42 4.97
C LEU A 74 8.52 1.18 5.82
N LEU A 75 9.13 0.05 5.46
CA LEU A 75 8.98 -1.19 6.22
C LEU A 75 9.57 -1.05 7.62
N ASN A 76 10.67 -0.34 7.76
CA ASN A 76 11.28 -0.11 9.06
C ASN A 76 10.40 0.73 9.97
N HIS A 77 9.59 1.62 9.42
CA HIS A 77 8.68 2.45 10.21
C HIS A 77 7.44 1.70 10.69
N LEU A 78 7.13 0.56 10.11
CA LEU A 78 5.98 -0.24 10.52
C LEU A 78 6.22 -1.00 11.82
N ASP A 79 7.44 -1.28 12.13
CA ASP A 79 7.82 -2.03 13.35
C ASP A 79 8.21 -1.07 14.49
#